data_836fa59507ce240c621dc6ca2c6e4ca3
#
_entry.id   836fa59507ce240c621dc6ca2c6e4ca3
#
_cell.length_a   1.000
_cell.length_b   1.000
_cell.length_c   1.000
_cell.angle_alpha   90.00
_cell.angle_beta   90.00
_cell.angle_gamma   90.00
#
_symmetry.space_group_name_H-M   'P 1'
#
loop_
_entity.id
_entity.type
_entity.pdbx_description
1 polymer ?
#
loop_
_entity_poly.entity_id
_entity_poly.type
_entity_poly.pdbx_seq_one_letter_code
_entity_poly.pdbx_strand_id
1 'polypeptide(L)'
;RPMVAAMAVGVGRAALEELRRILTEAGVEISYDKPAHSQSAAAAEFIRMEADWEAGWLLTLQAAWMADNKKPNSKEASMCKAKAARVGSDITLKAVELAGTVGYSQESLLEKWARDSKILDIFEGTQQIQQLVVARRLLGLSSAELK
;
A
#
# COMPACT_ATOMS: atom_id res chain seq x y z
N ARG A 1 1.38 14.39 -4.75
CA ARG A 1 1.73 13.28 -3.81
C ARG A 1 0.49 12.49 -3.37
N PRO A 2 -0.59 13.09 -2.81
CA PRO A 2 -1.78 12.31 -2.42
C PRO A 2 -2.44 11.56 -3.58
N MET A 3 -2.41 12.10 -4.81
CA MET A 3 -2.91 11.41 -6.00
C MET A 3 -2.16 10.09 -6.25
N VAL A 4 -0.83 10.09 -6.15
CA VAL A 4 -0.03 8.86 -6.30
C VAL A 4 -0.34 7.86 -5.19
N ALA A 5 -0.52 8.35 -3.95
CA ALA A 5 -0.97 7.51 -2.84
C ALA A 5 -2.34 6.89 -3.13
N ALA A 6 -3.29 7.65 -3.66
CA ALA A 6 -4.60 7.13 -4.05
C ALA A 6 -4.53 6.07 -5.16
N MET A 7 -3.64 6.26 -6.15
CA MET A 7 -3.40 5.23 -7.19
C MET A 7 -2.85 3.93 -6.57
N ALA A 8 -1.91 4.05 -5.63
CA ALA A 8 -1.34 2.89 -4.93
C ALA A 8 -2.38 2.17 -4.06
N VAL A 9 -3.22 2.93 -3.35
CA VAL A 9 -4.36 2.38 -2.60
C VAL A 9 -5.32 1.64 -3.53
N GLY A 10 -5.62 2.21 -4.71
CA GLY A 10 -6.52 1.60 -5.69
C GLY A 10 -5.99 0.26 -6.23
N VAL A 11 -4.73 0.21 -6.66
CA VAL A 11 -4.14 -1.05 -7.16
C VAL A 11 -3.96 -2.08 -6.05
N GLY A 12 -3.60 -1.65 -4.84
CA GLY A 12 -3.51 -2.55 -3.68
C GLY A 12 -4.86 -3.17 -3.32
N ARG A 13 -5.94 -2.38 -3.37
CA ARG A 13 -7.31 -2.87 -3.16
C ARG A 13 -7.70 -3.92 -4.21
N ALA A 14 -7.48 -3.61 -5.48
CA ALA A 14 -7.80 -4.54 -6.57
C ALA A 14 -7.05 -5.88 -6.41
N ALA A 15 -5.78 -5.83 -6.03
CA ALA A 15 -4.98 -7.03 -5.77
C ALA A 15 -5.51 -7.83 -4.57
N LEU A 16 -5.92 -7.17 -3.48
CA LEU A 16 -6.52 -7.84 -2.32
C LEU A 16 -7.86 -8.50 -2.67
N GLU A 17 -8.73 -7.83 -3.41
CA GLU A 17 -10.02 -8.36 -3.83
C GLU A 17 -9.85 -9.62 -4.71
N GLU A 18 -8.94 -9.58 -5.69
CA GLU A 18 -8.64 -10.72 -6.55
C GLU A 18 -7.96 -11.87 -5.78
N LEU A 19 -7.01 -11.57 -4.92
CA LEU A 19 -6.36 -12.57 -4.07
C LEU A 19 -7.37 -13.25 -3.14
N ARG A 20 -8.28 -12.49 -2.53
CA ARG A 20 -9.36 -13.06 -1.70
C ARG A 20 -10.18 -14.06 -2.48
N ARG A 21 -10.57 -13.73 -3.72
CA ARG A 21 -11.31 -14.61 -4.60
C ARG A 21 -10.55 -15.92 -4.83
N ILE A 22 -9.28 -15.81 -5.24
CA ILE A 22 -8.41 -16.98 -5.52
C ILE A 22 -8.23 -17.86 -4.28
N LEU A 23 -7.94 -17.27 -3.12
CA LEU A 23 -7.76 -18.01 -1.87
C LEU A 23 -9.05 -18.71 -1.43
N THR A 24 -10.20 -18.06 -1.58
CA THR A 24 -11.51 -18.65 -1.25
C THR A 24 -11.82 -19.84 -2.17
N GLU A 25 -11.58 -19.72 -3.47
CA GLU A 25 -11.73 -20.80 -4.44
C GLU A 25 -10.80 -21.99 -4.17
N ALA A 26 -9.60 -21.71 -3.61
CA ALA A 26 -8.65 -22.71 -3.15
C ALA A 26 -9.00 -23.33 -1.78
N GLY A 27 -10.13 -22.95 -1.17
CA GLY A 27 -10.59 -23.46 0.11
C GLY A 27 -9.89 -22.85 1.34
N VAL A 28 -9.20 -21.72 1.19
CA VAL A 28 -8.59 -21.00 2.32
C VAL A 28 -9.67 -20.20 3.05
N GLU A 29 -9.93 -20.56 4.30
CA GLU A 29 -10.81 -19.80 5.20
C GLU A 29 -10.06 -18.58 5.74
N ILE A 30 -10.58 -17.37 5.49
CA ILE A 30 -10.10 -16.12 6.06
C ILE A 30 -11.07 -15.68 7.15
N SER A 31 -10.65 -15.67 8.41
CA SER A 31 -11.51 -15.34 9.55
C SER A 31 -10.90 -14.22 10.39
N TYR A 32 -11.67 -13.16 10.63
CA TYR A 32 -11.24 -12.03 11.46
C TYR A 32 -11.44 -12.27 12.95
N ASP A 33 -12.22 -13.31 13.32
CA ASP A 33 -12.52 -13.65 14.70
C ASP A 33 -11.52 -14.64 15.30
N LYS A 34 -10.66 -15.24 14.45
CA LYS A 34 -9.65 -16.20 14.88
C LYS A 34 -8.28 -15.53 15.04
N PRO A 35 -7.50 -15.86 16.07
CA PRO A 35 -6.14 -15.35 16.19
C PRO A 35 -5.26 -15.86 15.03
N ALA A 36 -4.27 -15.05 14.61
CA ALA A 36 -3.42 -15.33 13.44
C ALA A 36 -2.75 -16.72 13.50
N HIS A 37 -2.30 -17.16 14.68
CA HIS A 37 -1.63 -18.44 14.87
C HIS A 37 -2.53 -19.67 14.70
N SER A 38 -3.85 -19.50 14.68
CA SER A 38 -4.82 -20.57 14.46
C SER A 38 -5.34 -20.65 13.02
N GLN A 39 -4.87 -19.77 12.15
CA GLN A 39 -5.24 -19.72 10.75
C GLN A 39 -4.10 -20.28 9.87
N SER A 40 -4.41 -20.53 8.59
CA SER A 40 -3.36 -20.83 7.61
C SER A 40 -2.43 -19.62 7.44
N ALA A 41 -1.17 -19.88 7.08
CA ALA A 41 -0.21 -18.81 6.83
C ALA A 41 -0.71 -17.83 5.74
N ALA A 42 -1.40 -18.34 4.72
CA ALA A 42 -1.98 -17.50 3.66
C ALA A 42 -3.09 -16.58 4.19
N ALA A 43 -3.98 -17.09 5.05
CA ALA A 43 -5.04 -16.28 5.65
C ALA A 43 -4.49 -15.21 6.60
N ALA A 44 -3.53 -15.57 7.46
CA ALA A 44 -2.89 -14.63 8.37
C ALA A 44 -2.15 -13.52 7.62
N GLU A 45 -1.43 -13.87 6.56
CA GLU A 45 -0.73 -12.90 5.72
C GLU A 45 -1.70 -11.99 4.97
N PHE A 46 -2.80 -12.55 4.44
CA PHE A 46 -3.85 -11.76 3.79
C PHE A 46 -4.42 -10.68 4.74
N ILE A 47 -4.77 -11.05 5.97
CA ILE A 47 -5.30 -10.10 6.97
C ILE A 47 -4.27 -9.01 7.30
N ARG A 48 -2.98 -9.38 7.40
CA ARG A 48 -1.90 -8.41 7.60
C ARG A 48 -1.79 -7.40 6.45
N MET A 49 -1.91 -7.89 5.22
CA MET A 49 -1.91 -7.03 4.02
C MET A 49 -3.09 -6.06 4.01
N GLU A 50 -4.29 -6.50 4.44
CA GLU A 50 -5.45 -5.62 4.56
C GLU A 50 -5.23 -4.53 5.62
N ALA A 51 -4.64 -4.87 6.76
CA ALA A 51 -4.33 -3.88 7.79
C ALA A 51 -3.31 -2.82 7.30
N ASP A 52 -2.29 -3.26 6.56
CA ASP A 52 -1.33 -2.34 5.94
C ASP A 52 -1.99 -1.45 4.86
N TRP A 53 -2.88 -2.02 4.06
CA TRP A 53 -3.67 -1.27 3.08
C TRP A 53 -4.53 -0.20 3.75
N GLU A 54 -5.27 -0.55 4.81
CA GLU A 54 -6.12 0.37 5.56
C GLU A 54 -5.31 1.54 6.13
N ALA A 55 -4.13 1.24 6.70
CA ALA A 55 -3.22 2.29 7.19
C ALA A 55 -2.79 3.26 6.08
N GLY A 56 -2.46 2.75 4.90
CA GLY A 56 -2.13 3.57 3.72
C GLY A 56 -3.32 4.40 3.23
N TRP A 57 -4.52 3.81 3.25
CA TRP A 57 -5.78 4.45 2.89
C TRP A 57 -6.11 5.61 3.83
N LEU A 58 -6.08 5.38 5.15
CA LEU A 58 -6.38 6.41 6.16
C LEU A 58 -5.41 7.59 6.09
N LEU A 59 -4.12 7.35 5.90
CA LEU A 59 -3.12 8.41 5.69
C LEU A 59 -3.42 9.23 4.42
N THR A 60 -3.88 8.56 3.36
CA THR A 60 -4.23 9.23 2.09
C THR A 60 -5.46 10.11 2.27
N LEU A 61 -6.48 9.61 2.95
CA LEU A 61 -7.69 10.39 3.29
C LEU A 61 -7.34 11.60 4.17
N GLN A 62 -6.49 11.43 5.17
CA GLN A 62 -6.05 12.54 6.03
C GLN A 62 -5.39 13.65 5.21
N ALA A 63 -4.44 13.29 4.32
CA ALA A 63 -3.75 14.25 3.48
C ALA A 63 -4.71 14.97 2.52
N ALA A 64 -5.69 14.27 1.95
CA ALA A 64 -6.69 14.83 1.07
C ALA A 64 -7.63 15.79 1.84
N TRP A 65 -8.14 15.35 2.98
CA TRP A 65 -9.00 16.19 3.83
C TRP A 65 -8.31 17.48 4.27
N MET A 66 -7.02 17.43 4.60
CA MET A 66 -6.26 18.63 4.96
C MET A 66 -6.16 19.59 3.76
N ALA A 67 -5.95 19.07 2.54
CA ALA A 67 -5.92 19.89 1.33
C ALA A 67 -7.27 20.58 1.08
N ASP A 68 -8.37 19.85 1.16
CA ASP A 68 -9.73 20.36 0.95
C ASP A 68 -10.07 21.48 1.97
N ASN A 69 -9.57 21.34 3.20
CA ASN A 69 -9.76 22.33 4.27
C ASN A 69 -8.65 23.39 4.30
N LYS A 70 -7.84 23.53 3.24
CA LYS A 70 -6.77 24.51 3.10
C LYS A 70 -5.75 24.50 4.26
N LYS A 71 -5.56 23.36 4.87
CA LYS A 71 -4.56 23.16 5.95
C LYS A 71 -3.21 22.79 5.35
N PRO A 72 -2.08 23.29 5.92
CA PRO A 72 -0.76 22.84 5.51
C PRO A 72 -0.60 21.32 5.67
N ASN A 73 -0.33 20.60 4.59
CA ASN A 73 -0.27 19.13 4.58
C ASN A 73 1.01 18.53 3.99
N SER A 74 2.08 19.31 3.90
CA SER A 74 3.32 18.85 3.25
C SER A 74 3.91 17.59 3.89
N LYS A 75 3.80 17.44 5.21
CA LYS A 75 4.23 16.26 5.96
C LYS A 75 3.29 15.08 5.65
N GLU A 76 2.01 15.26 5.81
CA GLU A 76 0.99 14.23 5.61
C GLU A 76 0.95 13.74 4.15
N ALA A 77 1.09 14.66 3.20
CA ALA A 77 1.19 14.32 1.77
C ALA A 77 2.44 13.48 1.44
N SER A 78 3.55 13.69 2.15
CA SER A 78 4.74 12.85 2.00
C SER A 78 4.60 11.52 2.74
N MET A 79 4.01 11.51 3.93
CA MET A 79 3.73 10.29 4.69
C MET A 79 2.82 9.34 3.92
N CYS A 80 1.69 9.84 3.40
CA CYS A 80 0.77 9.00 2.65
C CYS A 80 1.40 8.44 1.38
N LYS A 81 2.16 9.25 0.63
CA LYS A 81 2.86 8.78 -0.59
C LYS A 81 3.90 7.72 -0.26
N ALA A 82 4.71 7.92 0.76
CA ALA A 82 5.73 6.95 1.17
C ALA A 82 5.10 5.63 1.64
N LYS A 83 4.07 5.69 2.52
CA LYS A 83 3.43 4.47 3.05
C LYS A 83 2.59 3.77 1.99
N ALA A 84 1.67 4.47 1.32
CA ALA A 84 0.74 3.84 0.39
C ALA A 84 1.44 3.24 -0.84
N ALA A 85 2.42 3.94 -1.42
CA ALA A 85 3.15 3.43 -2.59
C ALA A 85 3.95 2.17 -2.25
N ARG A 86 4.60 2.13 -1.09
CA ARG A 86 5.31 0.94 -0.60
C ARG A 86 4.34 -0.21 -0.38
N VAL A 87 3.28 0.03 0.37
CA VAL A 87 2.25 -0.97 0.68
C VAL A 87 1.59 -1.51 -0.59
N GLY A 88 1.26 -0.65 -1.56
CA GLY A 88 0.70 -1.09 -2.84
C GLY A 88 1.62 -2.05 -3.60
N SER A 89 2.93 -1.75 -3.63
CA SER A 89 3.93 -2.64 -4.24
C SER A 89 4.08 -3.96 -3.47
N ASP A 90 4.15 -3.90 -2.15
CA ASP A 90 4.32 -5.09 -1.31
C ASP A 90 3.09 -6.01 -1.41
N ILE A 91 1.87 -5.44 -1.37
CA ILE A 91 0.61 -6.18 -1.54
C ILE A 91 0.53 -6.86 -2.89
N THR A 92 0.81 -6.14 -3.98
CA THR A 92 0.69 -6.71 -5.33
C THR A 92 1.70 -7.83 -5.57
N LEU A 93 2.94 -7.70 -5.09
CA LEU A 93 3.94 -8.76 -5.15
C LEU A 93 3.55 -9.96 -4.29
N LYS A 94 3.11 -9.73 -3.06
CA LYS A 94 2.68 -10.79 -2.15
C LYS A 94 1.42 -11.50 -2.66
N ALA A 95 0.52 -10.79 -3.32
CA ALA A 95 -0.65 -11.38 -3.95
C ALA A 95 -0.27 -12.39 -5.05
N VAL A 96 0.73 -12.06 -5.89
CA VAL A 96 1.26 -13.01 -6.88
C VAL A 96 1.83 -14.26 -6.20
N GLU A 97 2.61 -14.08 -5.14
CA GLU A 97 3.21 -15.19 -4.38
C GLU A 97 2.14 -16.11 -3.79
N LEU A 98 1.15 -15.55 -3.10
CA LEU A 98 0.09 -16.32 -2.42
C LEU A 98 -0.88 -16.98 -3.39
N ALA A 99 -1.12 -16.39 -4.56
CA ALA A 99 -1.95 -16.97 -5.62
C ALA A 99 -1.24 -18.10 -6.39
N GLY A 100 0.08 -18.26 -6.22
CA GLY A 100 0.86 -19.31 -6.87
C GLY A 100 0.84 -19.21 -8.40
N THR A 101 0.65 -20.33 -9.08
CA THR A 101 0.67 -20.39 -10.56
C THR A 101 -0.39 -19.50 -11.21
N VAL A 102 -1.56 -19.35 -10.60
CA VAL A 102 -2.63 -18.47 -11.09
C VAL A 102 -2.18 -17.01 -11.05
N GLY A 103 -1.44 -16.61 -10.01
CA GLY A 103 -0.92 -15.24 -9.86
C GLY A 103 0.11 -14.85 -10.93
N TYR A 104 0.83 -15.83 -11.50
CA TYR A 104 1.78 -15.63 -12.61
C TYR A 104 1.13 -15.74 -13.99
N SER A 105 -0.12 -16.21 -14.07
CA SER A 105 -0.78 -16.42 -15.36
C SER A 105 -1.33 -15.09 -15.91
N GLN A 106 -1.52 -15.04 -17.24
CA GLN A 106 -2.17 -13.90 -17.89
C GLN A 106 -3.70 -13.92 -17.73
N GLU A 107 -4.26 -14.96 -17.13
CA GLU A 107 -5.68 -15.06 -16.79
C GLU A 107 -6.07 -14.18 -15.61
N SER A 108 -5.08 -13.87 -14.75
CA SER A 108 -5.20 -12.94 -13.64
C SER A 108 -4.41 -11.66 -13.93
N LEU A 109 -4.86 -10.52 -13.39
CA LEU A 109 -4.14 -9.26 -13.51
C LEU A 109 -3.08 -9.05 -12.41
N LEU A 110 -2.91 -10.01 -11.49
CA LEU A 110 -2.02 -9.86 -10.34
C LEU A 110 -0.57 -9.58 -10.76
N GLU A 111 -0.02 -10.35 -11.72
CA GLU A 111 1.35 -10.13 -12.20
C GLU A 111 1.52 -8.78 -12.88
N LYS A 112 0.49 -8.33 -13.62
CA LYS A 112 0.49 -7.01 -14.25
C LYS A 112 0.48 -5.91 -13.19
N TRP A 113 -0.39 -6.00 -12.19
CA TRP A 113 -0.47 -5.01 -11.11
C TRP A 113 0.81 -4.96 -10.28
N ALA A 114 1.49 -6.09 -10.06
CA ALA A 114 2.79 -6.12 -9.40
C ALA A 114 3.85 -5.31 -10.15
N ARG A 115 3.88 -5.40 -11.48
CA ARG A 115 4.78 -4.58 -12.32
C ARG A 115 4.36 -3.11 -12.36
N ASP A 116 3.07 -2.84 -12.53
CA ASP A 116 2.53 -1.49 -12.64
C ASP A 116 2.67 -0.70 -11.33
N SER A 117 2.50 -1.34 -10.18
CA SER A 117 2.57 -0.68 -8.88
C SER A 117 3.97 -0.13 -8.56
N LYS A 118 5.01 -0.70 -9.13
CA LYS A 118 6.40 -0.32 -8.82
C LYS A 118 6.71 1.13 -9.13
N ILE A 119 6.16 1.69 -10.20
CA ILE A 119 6.39 3.09 -10.56
C ILE A 119 5.86 4.07 -9.51
N LEU A 120 4.82 3.68 -8.77
CA LEU A 120 4.18 4.51 -7.75
C LEU A 120 5.12 4.80 -6.57
N ASP A 121 6.08 3.90 -6.30
CA ASP A 121 7.11 4.09 -5.29
C ASP A 121 8.26 5.00 -5.75
N ILE A 122 8.34 5.28 -7.05
CA ILE A 122 9.48 5.99 -7.68
C ILE A 122 9.11 7.40 -8.09
N PHE A 123 8.10 7.58 -8.95
CA PHE A 123 7.80 8.88 -9.54
C PHE A 123 7.14 9.85 -8.55
N GLU A 124 7.06 11.14 -8.89
CA GLU A 124 6.59 12.22 -8.01
C GLU A 124 7.38 12.31 -6.68
N GLY A 125 8.65 11.91 -6.73
CA GLY A 125 9.58 11.82 -5.61
C GLY A 125 9.63 10.42 -5.01
N THR A 126 10.82 9.83 -5.05
CA THR A 126 11.06 8.48 -4.50
C THR A 126 10.70 8.40 -3.02
N GLN A 127 10.55 7.18 -2.52
CA GLN A 127 10.28 6.93 -1.11
C GLN A 127 11.30 7.62 -0.20
N GLN A 128 12.59 7.57 -0.56
CA GLN A 128 13.67 8.21 0.20
C GLN A 128 13.47 9.71 0.30
N ILE A 129 13.11 10.37 -0.80
CA ILE A 129 12.81 11.80 -0.82
C ILE A 129 11.58 12.13 0.03
N GLN A 130 10.54 11.31 0.00
CA GLN A 130 9.37 11.52 0.85
C GLN A 130 9.72 11.37 2.34
N GLN A 131 10.53 10.39 2.70
CA GLN A 131 11.02 10.20 4.06
C GLN A 131 11.86 11.39 4.54
N LEU A 132 12.75 11.94 3.69
CA LEU A 132 13.51 13.15 4.01
C LEU A 132 12.58 14.36 4.23
N VAL A 133 11.54 14.52 3.43
CA VAL A 133 10.55 15.61 3.64
C VAL A 133 9.85 15.43 4.98
N VAL A 134 9.45 14.21 5.34
CA VAL A 134 8.81 13.92 6.64
C VAL A 134 9.76 14.23 7.78
N ALA A 135 10.99 13.73 7.72
CA ALA A 135 12.02 13.97 8.75
C ALA A 135 12.26 15.46 8.97
N ARG A 136 12.45 16.23 7.89
CA ARG A 136 12.63 17.68 7.96
C ARG A 136 11.47 18.38 8.65
N ARG A 137 10.23 18.00 8.31
CA ARG A 137 9.03 18.60 8.90
C ARG A 137 8.88 18.26 10.38
N LEU A 138 9.27 17.06 10.79
CA LEU A 138 9.24 16.65 12.20
C LEU A 138 10.31 17.36 13.03
N LEU A 139 11.49 17.57 12.44
CA LEU A 139 12.61 18.24 13.11
C LEU A 139 12.57 19.77 13.02
N GLY A 140 11.65 20.33 12.25
CA GLY A 140 11.58 21.79 12.03
C GLY A 140 12.72 22.34 11.17
N LEU A 141 13.42 21.49 10.40
CA LEU A 141 14.59 21.86 9.60
C LEU A 141 14.22 22.33 8.20
N SER A 142 15.00 23.28 7.67
CA SER A 142 14.95 23.70 6.27
C SER A 142 15.67 22.71 5.34
N SER A 143 15.50 22.90 4.02
CA SER A 143 16.20 22.07 3.02
C SER A 143 17.72 22.21 3.04
N ALA A 144 18.23 23.38 3.51
CA ALA A 144 19.65 23.66 3.56
C ALA A 144 20.36 23.00 4.76
N GLU A 145 19.59 22.67 5.81
CA GLU A 145 20.12 22.12 7.07
C GLU A 145 20.20 20.59 7.06
N LEU A 146 19.45 19.95 6.18
CA LEU A 146 19.57 18.51 5.92
C LEU A 146 20.42 18.30 4.67
N LYS A 147 21.71 18.13 4.88
CA LYS A 147 22.68 17.77 3.84
C LYS A 147 22.97 16.27 3.88
#